data_837578ccf8325a59cf64611c7b95da92
#
_entry.id   837578ccf8325a59cf64611c7b95da92
#
_cell.length_a   1.000
_cell.length_b   1.000
_cell.length_c   1.000
_cell.angle_alpha   90.00
_cell.angle_beta   90.00
_cell.angle_gamma   90.00
#
_symmetry.space_group_name_H-M   'P 1'
#
loop_
_entity.id
_entity.type
_entity.pdbx_description
1 polymer ?
#
loop_
_entity_poly.entity_id
_entity_poly.type
_entity_poly.pdbx_seq_one_letter_code
_entity_poly.pdbx_strand_id
1 'polypeptide(L)'
;MRFGGDIPKQYASLAGATLLRRSIDALNDAIVLEAIFVVLAPDDKLYAERVGKVRGVEALYCGGPTRAESVKNGLAAMVGRAEAEDWVLVHDAVRPCVDVTTLNRLLHELEDEPVGGLLAVPLADTLKRAETGAGLRAMSTESRDGLWCAQTPQMFRFAILQHAFRKADLAKTTDEAQAVEALGVRPRLVQGSPSNIKVTYPDDVALAETILGRRRKGA
;
A
#
# COMPACT_ATOMS: atom_id res chain seq x y z
N MET A 1 -4.27 14.42 -15.12
CA MET A 1 -3.44 15.30 -14.28
C MET A 1 -3.30 14.63 -12.92
N ARG A 2 -2.11 14.27 -12.47
CA ARG A 2 -1.91 13.80 -11.09
C ARG A 2 -2.18 14.97 -10.15
N PHE A 3 -2.42 14.71 -8.84
CA PHE A 3 -2.62 15.78 -7.86
C PHE A 3 -1.64 16.92 -8.13
N GLY A 4 -2.14 18.09 -8.57
CA GLY A 4 -1.37 19.29 -8.85
C GLY A 4 -1.53 20.24 -7.68
N GLY A 5 -0.48 20.41 -6.87
CA GLY A 5 -0.46 21.35 -5.76
C GLY A 5 0.85 21.22 -5.00
N ASP A 6 1.20 22.25 -4.24
CA ASP A 6 2.43 22.33 -3.42
C ASP A 6 2.42 21.36 -2.22
N ILE A 7 1.28 20.69 -1.97
CA ILE A 7 1.11 19.77 -0.83
C ILE A 7 1.22 18.33 -1.33
N PRO A 8 2.10 17.49 -0.72
CA PRO A 8 2.18 16.08 -1.05
C PRO A 8 0.83 15.39 -0.89
N LYS A 9 0.48 14.53 -1.85
CA LYS A 9 -0.82 13.88 -2.01
C LYS A 9 -1.36 13.22 -0.74
N GLN A 10 -0.51 12.59 0.06
CA GLN A 10 -0.91 11.93 1.30
C GLN A 10 -1.51 12.88 2.33
N TYR A 11 -1.27 14.19 2.20
CA TYR A 11 -1.84 15.22 3.06
C TYR A 11 -3.09 15.89 2.47
N ALA A 12 -3.55 15.46 1.30
CA ALA A 12 -4.83 15.93 0.75
C ALA A 12 -5.99 15.57 1.70
N SER A 13 -6.99 16.45 1.77
CA SER A 13 -8.16 16.27 2.63
C SER A 13 -9.04 15.14 2.12
N LEU A 14 -9.55 14.31 3.04
CA LEU A 14 -10.50 13.23 2.80
C LEU A 14 -11.43 13.08 4.02
N ALA A 15 -12.69 13.37 3.87
CA ALA A 15 -13.71 13.18 4.91
C ALA A 15 -13.30 13.80 6.27
N GLY A 16 -12.76 15.04 6.27
CA GLY A 16 -12.38 15.81 7.46
C GLY A 16 -11.01 15.45 8.08
N ALA A 17 -10.19 14.61 7.43
CA ALA A 17 -8.79 14.33 7.83
C ALA A 17 -7.90 14.26 6.59
N THR A 18 -6.62 13.89 6.74
CA THR A 18 -5.75 13.64 5.59
C THR A 18 -5.90 12.21 5.06
N LEU A 19 -5.55 11.97 3.78
CA LEU A 19 -5.48 10.62 3.20
C LEU A 19 -4.62 9.69 4.06
N LEU A 20 -3.44 10.16 4.48
CA LEU A 20 -2.54 9.41 5.35
C LEU A 20 -3.21 9.05 6.69
N ARG A 21 -3.86 10.02 7.33
CA ARG A 21 -4.56 9.76 8.59
C ARG A 21 -5.67 8.73 8.42
N ARG A 22 -6.45 8.80 7.34
CA ARG A 22 -7.49 7.80 7.04
C ARG A 22 -6.92 6.42 6.77
N SER A 23 -5.75 6.32 6.10
CA SER A 23 -5.06 5.03 5.89
C SER A 23 -4.55 4.43 7.20
N ILE A 24 -4.04 5.26 8.12
CA ILE A 24 -3.64 4.84 9.47
C ILE A 24 -4.87 4.36 10.26
N ASP A 25 -5.94 5.17 10.31
CA ASP A 25 -7.18 4.84 11.01
C ASP A 25 -7.76 3.51 10.50
N ALA A 26 -7.76 3.28 9.17
CA ALA A 26 -8.29 2.06 8.56
C ALA A 26 -7.56 0.79 9.02
N LEU A 27 -6.25 0.85 9.27
CA LEU A 27 -5.49 -0.26 9.83
C LEU A 27 -5.72 -0.42 11.33
N ASN A 28 -5.63 0.70 12.06
CA ASN A 28 -5.65 0.72 13.52
C ASN A 28 -7.02 0.32 14.09
N ASP A 29 -8.10 0.66 13.37
CA ASP A 29 -9.48 0.34 13.79
C ASP A 29 -9.89 -1.09 13.40
N ALA A 30 -9.17 -1.73 12.48
CA ALA A 30 -9.57 -3.01 11.89
C ALA A 30 -8.86 -4.23 12.50
N ILE A 31 -7.61 -4.11 12.91
CA ILE A 31 -6.79 -5.21 13.42
C ILE A 31 -5.90 -4.74 14.56
N VAL A 32 -5.50 -5.69 15.41
CA VAL A 32 -4.52 -5.41 16.47
C VAL A 32 -3.13 -5.45 15.87
N LEU A 33 -2.43 -4.31 15.97
CA LEU A 33 -1.05 -4.14 15.52
C LEU A 33 -0.17 -3.78 16.71
N GLU A 34 1.02 -4.35 16.78
CA GLU A 34 2.02 -4.00 17.80
C GLU A 34 2.47 -2.54 17.64
N ALA A 35 2.74 -2.13 16.41
CA ALA A 35 3.07 -0.75 16.06
C ALA A 35 2.76 -0.45 14.60
N ILE A 36 2.57 0.85 14.30
CA ILE A 36 2.52 1.38 12.93
C ILE A 36 3.69 2.35 12.74
N PHE A 37 4.52 2.10 11.75
CA PHE A 37 5.62 2.99 11.36
C PHE A 37 5.25 3.74 10.10
N VAL A 38 5.22 5.07 10.18
CA VAL A 38 4.96 5.94 9.02
C VAL A 38 6.29 6.46 8.49
N VAL A 39 6.70 5.96 7.34
CA VAL A 39 7.95 6.39 6.69
C VAL A 39 7.71 7.67 5.92
N LEU A 40 8.41 8.73 6.31
CA LEU A 40 8.29 10.09 5.79
C LEU A 40 9.62 10.54 5.15
N ALA A 41 9.54 11.51 4.23
CA ALA A 41 10.73 12.18 3.74
C ALA A 41 11.53 12.79 4.91
N PRO A 42 12.87 12.81 4.86
CA PRO A 42 13.70 13.33 5.94
C PRO A 42 13.39 14.79 6.33
N ASP A 43 12.92 15.57 5.38
CA ASP A 43 12.57 16.99 5.50
C ASP A 43 11.06 17.25 5.63
N ASP A 44 10.24 16.20 5.85
CA ASP A 44 8.79 16.35 6.02
C ASP A 44 8.47 17.19 7.26
N LYS A 45 7.79 18.32 7.05
CA LYS A 45 7.35 19.25 8.10
C LYS A 45 5.84 19.22 8.32
N LEU A 46 5.11 18.48 7.47
CA LEU A 46 3.65 18.52 7.47
C LEU A 46 3.02 17.46 8.37
N TYR A 47 3.71 16.35 8.63
CA TYR A 47 3.14 15.25 9.40
C TYR A 47 2.64 15.68 10.78
N ALA A 48 3.46 16.39 11.54
CA ALA A 48 3.12 16.80 12.91
C ALA A 48 1.88 17.71 12.95
N GLU A 49 1.76 18.61 11.98
CA GLU A 49 0.62 19.55 11.87
C GLU A 49 -0.64 18.87 11.33
N ARG A 50 -0.49 18.08 10.25
CA ARG A 50 -1.61 17.59 9.44
C ARG A 50 -2.17 16.25 9.91
N VAL A 51 -1.36 15.41 10.54
CA VAL A 51 -1.76 14.09 11.06
C VAL A 51 -1.79 14.09 12.57
N GLY A 52 -0.82 14.74 13.20
CA GLY A 52 -0.68 14.82 14.65
C GLY A 52 -0.23 13.50 15.29
N LYS A 53 -0.35 13.43 16.62
CA LYS A 53 -0.05 12.21 17.37
C LYS A 53 -1.18 11.22 17.25
N VAL A 54 -0.85 9.97 16.93
CA VAL A 54 -1.78 8.83 16.91
C VAL A 54 -1.19 7.74 17.80
N ARG A 55 -2.03 7.14 18.65
CA ARG A 55 -1.59 6.07 19.56
C ARG A 55 -1.09 4.86 18.75
N GLY A 56 0.05 4.29 19.15
CA GLY A 56 0.63 3.13 18.46
C GLY A 56 1.29 3.45 17.11
N VAL A 57 1.41 4.75 16.77
CA VAL A 57 1.99 5.19 15.49
C VAL A 57 3.24 6.01 15.72
N GLU A 58 4.32 5.66 15.03
CA GLU A 58 5.60 6.36 15.05
C GLU A 58 5.98 6.84 13.65
N ALA A 59 6.41 8.08 13.55
CA ALA A 59 6.93 8.68 12.33
C ALA A 59 8.43 8.43 12.21
N LEU A 60 8.85 7.83 11.08
CA LEU A 60 10.24 7.58 10.73
C LEU A 60 10.63 8.49 9.57
N TYR A 61 11.47 9.48 9.82
CA TYR A 61 11.95 10.44 8.82
C TYR A 61 13.15 9.89 8.03
N CYS A 62 12.97 8.73 7.41
CA CYS A 62 13.99 8.00 6.67
C CYS A 62 13.59 7.64 5.24
N GLY A 63 12.53 8.24 4.71
CA GLY A 63 12.07 7.99 3.35
C GLY A 63 13.15 8.24 2.29
N GLY A 64 13.17 7.44 1.25
CA GLY A 64 14.05 7.57 0.11
C GLY A 64 13.39 8.27 -1.08
N PRO A 65 14.13 8.50 -2.17
CA PRO A 65 13.63 9.09 -3.40
C PRO A 65 12.49 8.30 -4.06
N THR A 66 12.47 6.97 -3.87
CA THR A 66 11.44 6.08 -4.39
C THR A 66 10.65 5.41 -3.28
N ARG A 67 9.49 4.82 -3.64
CA ARG A 67 8.70 4.01 -2.71
C ARG A 67 9.51 2.80 -2.20
N ALA A 68 10.21 2.11 -3.10
CA ALA A 68 11.02 0.95 -2.75
C ALA A 68 12.15 1.30 -1.77
N GLU A 69 12.84 2.43 -1.98
CA GLU A 69 13.86 2.92 -1.05
C GLU A 69 13.26 3.31 0.29
N SER A 70 12.09 3.95 0.31
CA SER A 70 11.38 4.27 1.55
C SER A 70 11.03 3.02 2.35
N VAL A 71 10.53 1.97 1.71
CA VAL A 71 10.24 0.69 2.36
C VAL A 71 11.52 0.05 2.90
N LYS A 72 12.59 -0.01 2.09
CA LYS A 72 13.90 -0.52 2.53
C LYS A 72 14.42 0.20 3.77
N ASN A 73 14.33 1.53 3.78
CA ASN A 73 14.80 2.35 4.90
C ASN A 73 13.92 2.15 6.14
N GLY A 74 12.60 2.04 5.98
CA GLY A 74 11.67 1.69 7.04
C GLY A 74 11.99 0.33 7.66
N LEU A 75 12.21 -0.70 6.85
CA LEU A 75 12.63 -2.03 7.32
C LEU A 75 13.98 -1.98 8.06
N ALA A 76 14.93 -1.17 7.60
CA ALA A 76 16.20 -0.98 8.28
C ALA A 76 16.04 -0.32 9.67
N ALA A 77 15.11 0.63 9.80
CA ALA A 77 14.80 1.27 11.08
C ALA A 77 14.07 0.34 12.08
N MET A 78 13.52 -0.78 11.60
CA MET A 78 12.88 -1.80 12.44
C MET A 78 13.86 -2.84 13.00
N VAL A 79 15.14 -2.83 12.59
CA VAL A 79 16.15 -3.76 13.12
C VAL A 79 16.31 -3.58 14.63
N GLY A 80 16.23 -4.68 15.38
CA GLY A 80 16.22 -4.68 16.84
C GLY A 80 14.88 -4.27 17.48
N ARG A 81 13.84 -4.07 16.66
CA ARG A 81 12.47 -3.74 17.08
C ARG A 81 11.46 -4.78 16.59
N ALA A 82 11.81 -5.54 15.57
CA ALA A 82 11.05 -6.65 15.03
C ALA A 82 11.93 -7.90 14.96
N GLU A 83 11.34 -9.04 15.28
CA GLU A 83 11.95 -10.35 15.17
C GLU A 83 11.85 -10.90 13.74
N ALA A 84 12.68 -11.88 13.41
CA ALA A 84 12.75 -12.45 12.05
C ALA A 84 11.39 -12.96 11.53
N GLU A 85 10.62 -13.56 12.43
CA GLU A 85 9.34 -14.20 12.15
C GLU A 85 8.13 -13.27 12.34
N ASP A 86 8.33 -12.01 12.72
CA ASP A 86 7.24 -11.07 12.84
C ASP A 86 6.62 -10.77 11.48
N TRP A 87 5.30 -10.64 11.45
CA TRP A 87 4.57 -10.21 10.28
C TRP A 87 4.67 -8.70 10.08
N VAL A 88 5.11 -8.30 8.90
CA VAL A 88 5.15 -6.90 8.48
C VAL A 88 4.12 -6.68 7.37
N LEU A 89 3.20 -5.75 7.60
CA LEU A 89 2.22 -5.30 6.63
C LEU A 89 2.70 -3.98 6.01
N VAL A 90 3.00 -3.96 4.73
CA VAL A 90 3.32 -2.72 4.02
C VAL A 90 2.07 -2.19 3.34
N HIS A 91 1.70 -0.95 3.67
CA HIS A 91 0.47 -0.33 3.17
C HIS A 91 0.71 1.05 2.55
N ASP A 92 0.03 1.32 1.44
CA ASP A 92 0.11 2.62 0.77
C ASP A 92 -0.65 3.69 1.58
N ALA A 93 0.02 4.79 1.90
CA ALA A 93 -0.54 5.96 2.59
C ALA A 93 -1.78 6.59 1.89
N VAL A 94 -2.06 6.19 0.66
CA VAL A 94 -3.15 6.69 -0.18
C VAL A 94 -4.19 5.60 -0.52
N ARG A 95 -4.29 4.55 0.30
CA ARG A 95 -5.37 3.55 0.26
C ARG A 95 -6.22 3.58 1.53
N PRO A 96 -7.00 4.64 1.75
CA PRO A 96 -7.74 4.83 3.00
C PRO A 96 -8.95 3.91 3.14
N CYS A 97 -9.25 3.13 2.10
CA CYS A 97 -10.49 2.36 2.00
C CYS A 97 -10.30 0.84 2.19
N VAL A 98 -9.21 0.38 2.77
CA VAL A 98 -9.13 -1.02 3.20
C VAL A 98 -10.12 -1.24 4.36
N ASP A 99 -10.76 -2.43 4.42
CA ASP A 99 -11.78 -2.72 5.44
C ASP A 99 -11.40 -3.93 6.30
N VAL A 100 -12.05 -4.03 7.46
CA VAL A 100 -11.82 -5.08 8.45
C VAL A 100 -12.01 -6.49 7.86
N THR A 101 -13.01 -6.69 7.02
CA THR A 101 -13.29 -8.01 6.39
C THR A 101 -12.15 -8.43 5.48
N THR A 102 -11.65 -7.48 4.67
CA THR A 102 -10.52 -7.73 3.76
C THR A 102 -9.22 -7.96 4.53
N LEU A 103 -8.98 -7.20 5.60
CA LEU A 103 -7.79 -7.37 6.45
C LEU A 103 -7.83 -8.70 7.20
N ASN A 104 -8.95 -9.07 7.81
CA ASN A 104 -9.09 -10.36 8.50
C ASN A 104 -8.90 -11.54 7.54
N ARG A 105 -9.38 -11.43 6.29
CA ARG A 105 -9.11 -12.43 5.26
C ARG A 105 -7.61 -12.55 4.97
N LEU A 106 -6.91 -11.42 4.81
CA LEU A 106 -5.47 -11.42 4.57
C LEU A 106 -4.73 -12.12 5.72
N LEU A 107 -5.04 -11.76 6.97
CA LEU A 107 -4.42 -12.37 8.15
C LEU A 107 -4.69 -13.87 8.20
N HIS A 108 -5.94 -14.28 8.06
CA HIS A 108 -6.33 -15.69 8.15
C HIS A 108 -5.73 -16.55 7.03
N GLU A 109 -5.73 -16.06 5.78
CA GLU A 109 -5.20 -16.82 4.67
C GLU A 109 -3.67 -16.92 4.66
N LEU A 110 -2.98 -15.99 5.35
CA LEU A 110 -1.51 -15.97 5.43
C LEU A 110 -0.97 -16.48 6.77
N GLU A 111 -1.81 -16.86 7.72
CA GLU A 111 -1.37 -17.29 9.06
C GLU A 111 -0.28 -18.37 9.01
N ASP A 112 -0.52 -19.41 8.20
CA ASP A 112 0.39 -20.55 8.01
C ASP A 112 1.20 -20.47 6.70
N GLU A 113 1.14 -19.33 5.98
CA GLU A 113 1.81 -19.18 4.69
C GLU A 113 3.32 -18.92 4.89
N PRO A 114 4.21 -19.79 4.37
CA PRO A 114 5.64 -19.66 4.63
C PRO A 114 6.29 -18.46 3.95
N VAL A 115 5.74 -17.99 2.82
CA VAL A 115 6.29 -16.86 2.07
C VAL A 115 5.63 -15.55 2.48
N GLY A 116 4.31 -15.57 2.65
CA GLY A 116 3.45 -14.41 2.76
C GLY A 116 2.73 -14.10 1.46
N GLY A 117 2.11 -12.93 1.35
CA GLY A 117 1.29 -12.61 0.20
C GLY A 117 0.76 -11.19 0.20
N LEU A 118 -0.20 -10.96 -0.68
CA LEU A 118 -0.75 -9.64 -0.92
C LEU A 118 -2.24 -9.69 -1.23
N LEU A 119 -2.93 -8.59 -0.91
CA LEU A 119 -4.26 -8.36 -1.45
C LEU A 119 -4.18 -8.10 -2.95
N ALA A 120 -5.07 -8.73 -3.71
CA ALA A 120 -5.20 -8.46 -5.14
C ALA A 120 -6.64 -8.68 -5.60
N VAL A 121 -7.02 -8.10 -6.74
CA VAL A 121 -8.32 -8.31 -7.38
C VAL A 121 -8.11 -8.75 -8.83
N PRO A 122 -8.92 -9.70 -9.36
CA PRO A 122 -8.85 -10.05 -10.78
C PRO A 122 -9.05 -8.81 -11.65
N LEU A 123 -8.30 -8.72 -12.73
CA LEU A 123 -8.46 -7.63 -13.69
C LEU A 123 -9.79 -7.76 -14.45
N ALA A 124 -10.70 -6.82 -14.23
CA ALA A 124 -12.05 -6.84 -14.79
C ALA A 124 -12.12 -6.27 -16.22
N ASP A 125 -11.34 -5.23 -16.51
CA ASP A 125 -11.42 -4.48 -17.76
C ASP A 125 -10.61 -5.12 -18.90
N THR A 126 -11.01 -4.83 -20.13
CA THR A 126 -10.24 -5.21 -21.32
C THR A 126 -8.99 -4.36 -21.42
N LEU A 127 -7.83 -4.99 -21.50
CA LEU A 127 -6.55 -4.31 -21.67
C LEU A 127 -6.28 -3.96 -23.14
N LYS A 128 -5.88 -2.73 -23.38
CA LYS A 128 -5.39 -2.25 -24.67
C LYS A 128 -3.91 -1.86 -24.57
N ARG A 129 -3.10 -2.36 -25.48
CA ARG A 129 -1.74 -1.84 -25.68
C ARG A 129 -1.83 -0.64 -26.60
N ALA A 130 -1.26 0.49 -26.16
CA ALA A 130 -1.22 1.70 -26.96
C ALA A 130 0.05 1.73 -27.85
N GLU A 131 -0.06 2.35 -29.03
CA GLU A 131 1.11 2.73 -29.82
C GLU A 131 1.91 3.83 -29.12
N THR A 132 3.23 3.79 -29.30
CA THR A 132 4.12 4.88 -28.88
C THR A 132 4.22 5.88 -30.03
N GLY A 133 3.69 7.10 -29.83
CA GLY A 133 3.74 8.15 -30.89
C GLY A 133 2.68 9.25 -30.72
N ALA A 134 2.53 10.09 -31.70
CA ALA A 134 1.56 11.16 -31.72
C ALA A 134 0.13 10.63 -31.84
N GLY A 135 -0.65 10.79 -30.78
CA GLY A 135 -2.04 10.33 -30.68
C GLY A 135 -2.12 8.87 -30.20
N LEU A 136 -2.68 8.69 -29.00
CA LEU A 136 -2.88 7.36 -28.42
C LEU A 136 -3.88 6.54 -29.25
N ARG A 137 -3.39 5.49 -29.92
CA ARG A 137 -4.21 4.52 -30.65
C ARG A 137 -4.04 3.14 -30.04
N ALA A 138 -5.08 2.34 -30.03
CA ALA A 138 -5.00 0.94 -29.61
C ALA A 138 -4.27 0.13 -30.69
N MET A 139 -3.10 -0.43 -30.30
CA MET A 139 -2.33 -1.34 -31.16
C MET A 139 -2.89 -2.77 -31.11
N SER A 140 -3.16 -3.26 -29.90
CA SER A 140 -3.68 -4.62 -29.67
C SER A 140 -4.55 -4.70 -28.42
N THR A 141 -5.32 -5.79 -28.33
CA THR A 141 -5.98 -6.22 -27.10
C THR A 141 -5.11 -7.30 -26.45
N GLU A 142 -4.80 -7.09 -25.17
CA GLU A 142 -4.04 -8.06 -24.38
C GLU A 142 -4.99 -9.00 -23.63
N SER A 143 -4.60 -10.28 -23.47
CA SER A 143 -5.34 -11.19 -22.59
C SER A 143 -5.23 -10.73 -21.14
N ARG A 144 -6.34 -10.79 -20.43
CA ARG A 144 -6.39 -10.56 -18.99
C ARG A 144 -6.44 -11.85 -18.16
N ASP A 145 -6.41 -13.02 -18.82
CA ASP A 145 -6.51 -14.31 -18.15
C ASP A 145 -5.34 -14.50 -17.19
N GLY A 146 -5.67 -14.79 -15.93
CA GLY A 146 -4.67 -14.93 -14.86
C GLY A 146 -4.05 -13.62 -14.38
N LEU A 147 -4.48 -12.44 -14.88
CA LEU A 147 -3.97 -11.15 -14.42
C LEU A 147 -4.78 -10.61 -13.24
N TRP A 148 -4.05 -10.14 -12.23
CA TRP A 148 -4.57 -9.55 -11.02
C TRP A 148 -3.98 -8.17 -10.79
N CYS A 149 -4.77 -7.25 -10.28
CA CYS A 149 -4.34 -5.93 -9.84
C CYS A 149 -3.89 -6.02 -8.38
N ALA A 150 -2.58 -5.88 -8.13
CA ALA A 150 -2.02 -5.86 -6.80
C ALA A 150 -2.56 -4.68 -5.96
N GLN A 151 -2.87 -4.97 -4.72
CA GLN A 151 -3.27 -3.98 -3.73
C GLN A 151 -2.34 -4.05 -2.52
N THR A 152 -2.53 -3.16 -1.56
CA THR A 152 -1.93 -3.24 -0.23
C THR A 152 -3.02 -3.25 0.84
N PRO A 153 -2.75 -3.84 2.05
CA PRO A 153 -1.47 -4.32 2.55
C PRO A 153 -0.92 -5.52 1.78
N GLN A 154 0.43 -5.58 1.74
CA GLN A 154 1.19 -6.76 1.39
C GLN A 154 1.87 -7.24 2.68
N MET A 155 1.79 -8.53 2.99
CA MET A 155 2.14 -9.09 4.29
C MET A 155 3.17 -10.20 4.15
N PHE A 156 4.33 -10.02 4.78
CA PHE A 156 5.46 -10.94 4.71
C PHE A 156 6.19 -11.00 6.05
N ARG A 157 6.94 -12.08 6.31
CA ARG A 157 7.85 -12.14 7.47
C ARG A 157 8.94 -11.08 7.33
N PHE A 158 9.33 -10.49 8.46
CA PHE A 158 10.33 -9.41 8.49
C PHE A 158 11.65 -9.83 7.85
N ALA A 159 12.15 -11.03 8.15
CA ALA A 159 13.39 -11.56 7.56
C ALA A 159 13.30 -11.70 6.03
N ILE A 160 12.16 -12.15 5.51
CA ILE A 160 11.92 -12.29 4.06
C ILE A 160 11.96 -10.92 3.39
N LEU A 161 11.24 -9.93 3.90
CA LEU A 161 11.25 -8.58 3.35
C LEU A 161 12.65 -7.96 3.38
N GLN A 162 13.34 -8.06 4.52
CA GLN A 162 14.70 -7.55 4.62
C GLN A 162 15.64 -8.19 3.59
N HIS A 163 15.55 -9.50 3.42
CA HIS A 163 16.36 -10.21 2.44
C HIS A 163 16.02 -9.81 1.01
N ALA A 164 14.73 -9.70 0.68
CA ALA A 164 14.24 -9.27 -0.62
C ALA A 164 14.74 -7.87 -0.98
N PHE A 165 14.53 -6.89 -0.09
CA PHE A 165 14.94 -5.50 -0.35
C PHE A 165 16.46 -5.26 -0.30
N ARG A 166 17.25 -6.16 0.28
CA ARG A 166 18.72 -6.13 0.14
C ARG A 166 19.19 -6.55 -1.25
N LYS A 167 18.47 -7.46 -1.91
CA LYS A 167 18.81 -8.00 -3.24
C LYS A 167 18.11 -7.33 -4.40
N ALA A 168 16.99 -6.68 -4.15
CA ALA A 168 16.14 -6.08 -5.19
C ALA A 168 16.85 -4.93 -5.93
N ASP A 169 16.61 -4.85 -7.23
CA ASP A 169 16.87 -3.65 -8.04
C ASP A 169 15.78 -2.62 -7.71
N LEU A 170 16.07 -1.73 -6.76
CA LEU A 170 15.10 -0.76 -6.24
C LEU A 170 14.56 0.20 -7.31
N ALA A 171 15.30 0.41 -8.40
CA ALA A 171 14.86 1.25 -9.51
C ALA A 171 13.72 0.60 -10.32
N LYS A 172 13.63 -0.75 -10.29
CA LYS A 172 12.61 -1.53 -11.00
C LYS A 172 11.53 -2.10 -10.08
N THR A 173 11.76 -2.09 -8.76
CA THR A 173 10.83 -2.65 -7.79
C THR A 173 9.62 -1.74 -7.62
N THR A 174 8.44 -2.26 -7.95
CA THR A 174 7.17 -1.52 -7.87
C THR A 174 6.42 -1.75 -6.57
N ASP A 175 6.56 -2.97 -5.99
CA ASP A 175 5.93 -3.37 -4.73
C ASP A 175 6.75 -4.42 -3.97
N GLU A 176 6.27 -4.84 -2.80
CA GLU A 176 6.94 -5.81 -1.94
C GLU A 176 6.94 -7.21 -2.56
N ALA A 177 5.81 -7.58 -3.18
CA ALA A 177 5.67 -8.89 -3.83
C ALA A 177 6.72 -9.07 -4.92
N GLN A 178 6.96 -8.08 -5.76
CA GLN A 178 7.99 -8.13 -6.80
C GLN A 178 9.40 -8.30 -6.22
N ALA A 179 9.70 -7.64 -5.10
CA ALA A 179 10.98 -7.82 -4.43
C ALA A 179 11.14 -9.26 -3.89
N VAL A 180 10.06 -9.85 -3.36
CA VAL A 180 10.04 -11.23 -2.85
C VAL A 180 10.08 -12.24 -4.01
N GLU A 181 9.37 -12.01 -5.10
CA GLU A 181 9.42 -12.82 -6.32
C GLU A 181 10.84 -12.95 -6.89
N ALA A 182 11.63 -11.88 -6.79
CA ALA A 182 13.04 -11.89 -7.21
C ALA A 182 13.92 -12.86 -6.39
N LEU A 183 13.45 -13.38 -5.26
CA LEU A 183 14.08 -14.46 -4.51
C LEU A 183 13.77 -15.87 -5.08
N GLY A 184 12.92 -15.96 -6.11
CA GLY A 184 12.50 -17.22 -6.73
C GLY A 184 11.31 -17.88 -6.01
N VAL A 185 10.64 -17.19 -5.10
CA VAL A 185 9.43 -17.67 -4.40
C VAL A 185 8.17 -17.01 -4.94
N ARG A 186 7.00 -17.55 -4.60
CA ARG A 186 5.71 -17.10 -5.14
C ARG A 186 4.81 -16.63 -4.01
N PRO A 187 4.61 -15.31 -3.82
CA PRO A 187 3.66 -14.77 -2.86
C PRO A 187 2.23 -15.22 -3.14
N ARG A 188 1.46 -15.48 -2.07
CA ARG A 188 0.05 -15.84 -2.21
C ARG A 188 -0.78 -14.61 -2.58
N LEU A 189 -1.68 -14.75 -3.57
CA LEU A 189 -2.71 -13.78 -3.87
C LEU A 189 -3.94 -14.02 -2.99
N VAL A 190 -4.27 -13.05 -2.16
CA VAL A 190 -5.47 -13.06 -1.32
C VAL A 190 -6.51 -12.13 -1.93
N GLN A 191 -7.77 -12.59 -2.00
CA GLN A 191 -8.85 -11.80 -2.59
C GLN A 191 -9.03 -10.47 -1.85
N GLY A 192 -8.69 -9.39 -2.53
CA GLY A 192 -8.90 -8.02 -2.09
C GLY A 192 -10.31 -7.51 -2.35
N SER A 193 -10.47 -6.20 -2.30
CA SER A 193 -11.75 -5.53 -2.56
C SER A 193 -11.59 -4.44 -3.61
N PRO A 194 -12.49 -4.33 -4.61
CA PRO A 194 -12.54 -3.19 -5.51
C PRO A 194 -12.70 -1.85 -4.78
N SER A 195 -13.26 -1.87 -3.56
CA SER A 195 -13.38 -0.67 -2.71
C SER A 195 -12.05 -0.22 -2.10
N ASN A 196 -11.01 -1.08 -2.06
CA ASN A 196 -9.69 -0.72 -1.57
C ASN A 196 -8.90 0.06 -2.62
N ILE A 197 -9.46 1.18 -3.06
CA ILE A 197 -8.92 2.02 -4.12
C ILE A 197 -7.62 2.72 -3.69
N LYS A 198 -6.73 2.93 -4.65
CA LYS A 198 -5.55 3.79 -4.50
C LYS A 198 -5.90 5.18 -5.02
N VAL A 199 -6.04 6.14 -4.13
CA VAL A 199 -6.30 7.54 -4.50
C VAL A 199 -5.10 8.07 -5.30
N THR A 200 -5.25 8.18 -6.60
CA THR A 200 -4.19 8.55 -7.55
C THR A 200 -4.49 9.86 -8.24
N TYR A 201 -5.75 10.11 -8.55
CA TYR A 201 -6.25 11.31 -9.22
C TYR A 201 -7.18 12.10 -8.29
N PRO A 202 -7.42 13.40 -8.54
CA PRO A 202 -8.33 14.22 -7.75
C PRO A 202 -9.74 13.61 -7.63
N ASP A 203 -10.26 13.03 -8.69
CA ASP A 203 -11.61 12.45 -8.74
C ASP A 203 -11.75 11.21 -7.84
N ASP A 204 -10.63 10.52 -7.53
CA ASP A 204 -10.63 9.37 -6.63
C ASP A 204 -10.99 9.78 -5.18
N VAL A 205 -10.82 11.06 -4.82
CA VAL A 205 -11.16 11.56 -3.48
C VAL A 205 -12.66 11.46 -3.24
N ALA A 206 -13.48 11.91 -4.18
CA ALA A 206 -14.94 11.83 -4.06
C ALA A 206 -15.43 10.38 -3.98
N LEU A 207 -14.79 9.48 -4.74
CA LEU A 207 -15.07 8.04 -4.66
C LEU A 207 -14.70 7.48 -3.28
N ALA A 208 -13.51 7.81 -2.76
CA ALA A 208 -13.08 7.39 -1.43
C ALA A 208 -14.02 7.91 -0.33
N GLU A 209 -14.46 9.16 -0.40
CA GLU A 209 -15.44 9.73 0.54
C GLU A 209 -16.77 8.96 0.52
N THR A 210 -17.25 8.61 -0.67
CA THR A 210 -18.47 7.81 -0.83
C THR A 210 -18.33 6.44 -0.17
N ILE A 211 -17.20 5.75 -0.39
CA ILE A 211 -16.91 4.44 0.20
C ILE A 211 -16.87 4.54 1.73
N LEU A 212 -16.13 5.50 2.27
CA LEU A 212 -16.00 5.71 3.72
C LEU A 212 -17.35 6.13 4.35
N GLY A 213 -18.13 6.97 3.66
CA GLY A 213 -19.43 7.42 4.12
C GLY A 213 -20.46 6.30 4.24
N ARG A 214 -20.45 5.33 3.33
CA ARG A 214 -21.32 4.15 3.39
C ARG A 214 -20.99 3.25 4.59
N ARG A 215 -19.73 3.07 4.93
CA ARG A 215 -19.29 2.25 6.08
C ARG A 215 -19.76 2.82 7.42
N ARG A 216 -19.72 4.15 7.57
CA ARG A 216 -20.20 4.83 8.79
C ARG A 216 -21.71 4.73 9.01
N LYS A 217 -22.49 4.51 7.95
CA LYS A 217 -23.96 4.37 8.02
C LYS A 217 -24.41 2.94 8.24
N GLY A 218 -23.55 1.97 8.03
CA GLY A 218 -23.85 0.54 8.16
C GLY A 218 -23.25 -0.12 9.41
N ALA A 219 -22.54 0.66 10.22
CA ALA A 219 -22.04 0.31 11.54
C ALA A 219 -22.94 0.92 12.62
#